data_feb78f70d68cc7d24b5adb0eea59c089
#
_entry.id   feb78f70d68cc7d24b5adb0eea59c089
#
_cell.length_a   1.000
_cell.length_b   1.000
_cell.length_c   1.000
_cell.angle_alpha   90.00
_cell.angle_beta   90.00
_cell.angle_gamma   90.00
#
_symmetry.space_group_name_H-M   'P 1'
#
loop_
_entity.id
_entity.type
_entity.pdbx_description
1 polymer ?
#
loop_
_entity_poly.entity_id
_entity_poly.type
_entity_poly.pdbx_seq_one_letter_code
_entity_poly.pdbx_strand_id
1 'polypeptide(L)'
;MGKVIGIDLGTSNSCVAVMEGDNPVVIANQEGNRTTPSIVAFTDRGERLVGQIAKRQAISNSENTVFAVKRLIGRKYDSPEVQRDIKVLSYRMVKAPNGDAHISIKGNEYGLPLKYPP
;
A
#
# COMPACT_ATOMS: atom_id res chain seq x y z
N MET A 1 -17.36 -14.47 -22.01
CA MET A 1 -16.32 -13.47 -22.19
C MET A 1 -16.02 -12.78 -20.87
N GLY A 2 -14.75 -12.57 -20.58
CA GLY A 2 -14.33 -11.87 -19.38
C GLY A 2 -14.60 -10.38 -19.46
N LYS A 3 -14.79 -9.76 -18.31
CA LYS A 3 -14.87 -8.31 -18.20
C LYS A 3 -13.47 -7.71 -18.09
N VAL A 4 -13.30 -6.52 -18.66
CA VAL A 4 -12.06 -5.77 -18.50
C VAL A 4 -12.18 -4.89 -17.28
N ILE A 5 -11.19 -4.98 -16.40
CA ILE A 5 -11.11 -4.18 -15.18
C ILE A 5 -9.89 -3.27 -15.28
N GLY A 6 -10.10 -1.98 -15.02
CA GLY A 6 -9.01 -1.02 -14.92
C GLY A 6 -8.74 -0.68 -13.47
N ILE A 7 -7.47 -0.68 -13.08
CA ILE A 7 -7.07 -0.33 -11.72
C ILE A 7 -6.07 0.81 -11.79
N ASP A 8 -6.36 1.90 -11.08
CA ASP A 8 -5.44 3.01 -10.89
C ASP A 8 -4.88 2.92 -9.48
N LEU A 9 -3.63 2.49 -9.37
CA LEU A 9 -2.93 2.41 -8.10
C LEU A 9 -2.16 3.71 -7.86
N GLY A 10 -2.85 4.69 -7.29
CA GLY A 10 -2.24 5.97 -6.97
C GLY A 10 -1.40 5.93 -5.69
N THR A 11 -0.55 6.92 -5.52
CA THR A 11 0.29 7.04 -4.32
C THR A 11 -0.57 7.22 -3.06
N SER A 12 -1.60 8.03 -3.16
CA SER A 12 -2.49 8.34 -2.02
C SER A 12 -3.82 7.60 -2.08
N ASN A 13 -4.38 7.42 -3.28
CA ASN A 13 -5.68 6.78 -3.46
C ASN A 13 -5.65 5.87 -4.67
N SER A 14 -6.43 4.81 -4.60
CA SER A 14 -6.61 3.84 -5.69
C SER A 14 -8.07 3.79 -6.09
N CYS A 15 -8.34 3.42 -7.33
CA CYS A 15 -9.71 3.17 -7.79
C CYS A 15 -9.76 2.04 -8.80
N VAL A 16 -10.95 1.48 -8.95
CA VAL A 16 -11.21 0.37 -9.85
C VAL A 16 -12.39 0.72 -10.73
N ALA A 17 -12.27 0.47 -12.02
CA ALA A 17 -13.35 0.69 -12.97
C ALA A 17 -13.59 -0.55 -13.81
N VAL A 18 -14.83 -0.70 -14.27
CA VAL A 18 -15.23 -1.76 -15.17
C VAL A 18 -15.92 -1.15 -16.39
N MET A 19 -15.81 -1.79 -17.54
CA MET A 19 -16.52 -1.33 -18.73
C MET A 19 -17.97 -1.78 -18.68
N GLU A 20 -18.88 -0.84 -18.83
CA GLU A 20 -20.30 -1.11 -19.05
C GLU A 20 -20.66 -0.57 -20.44
N GLY A 21 -20.81 -1.49 -21.39
CA GLY A 21 -20.92 -1.11 -22.79
C GLY A 21 -19.63 -0.40 -23.24
N ASP A 22 -19.74 0.83 -23.74
CA ASP A 22 -18.62 1.62 -24.22
C ASP A 22 -18.08 2.60 -23.16
N ASN A 23 -18.62 2.58 -21.93
CA ASN A 23 -18.27 3.53 -20.91
C ASN A 23 -17.58 2.89 -19.72
N PRO A 24 -16.47 3.45 -19.22
CA PRO A 24 -15.91 2.99 -17.95
C PRO A 24 -16.74 3.50 -16.78
N VAL A 25 -16.97 2.64 -15.81
CA VAL A 25 -17.73 2.96 -14.60
C VAL A 25 -16.87 2.61 -13.38
N VAL A 26 -16.66 3.57 -12.51
CA VAL A 26 -15.90 3.37 -11.28
C VAL A 26 -16.74 2.55 -10.30
N ILE A 27 -16.13 1.50 -9.76
CA ILE A 27 -16.78 0.64 -8.78
C ILE A 27 -16.57 1.21 -7.39
N ALA A 28 -17.68 1.35 -6.64
CA ALA A 28 -17.60 1.74 -5.25
C ALA A 28 -17.01 0.61 -4.41
N ASN A 29 -16.22 0.97 -3.38
CA ASN A 29 -15.68 0.00 -2.45
C ASN A 29 -16.74 -0.43 -1.43
N GLN A 30 -16.36 -1.30 -0.48
CA GLN A 30 -17.29 -1.82 0.53
C GLN A 30 -17.92 -0.73 1.38
N GLU A 31 -17.27 0.43 1.48
CA GLU A 31 -17.74 1.56 2.27
C GLU A 31 -18.57 2.55 1.44
N GLY A 32 -18.80 2.25 0.17
CA GLY A 32 -19.57 3.10 -0.73
C GLY A 32 -18.78 4.22 -1.39
N ASN A 33 -17.47 4.28 -1.21
CA ASN A 33 -16.62 5.30 -1.80
C ASN A 33 -16.04 4.86 -3.12
N ARG A 34 -15.84 5.79 -4.04
CA ARG A 34 -15.28 5.51 -5.37
C ARG A 34 -13.75 5.45 -5.38
N THR A 35 -13.11 5.97 -4.35
CA THR A 35 -11.67 5.86 -4.17
C THR A 35 -11.38 5.14 -2.87
N THR A 36 -10.25 4.42 -2.84
CA THR A 36 -9.79 3.71 -1.66
C THR A 36 -8.42 4.25 -1.29
N PRO A 37 -8.22 4.72 -0.06
CA PRO A 37 -6.87 5.14 0.35
C PRO A 37 -5.87 4.03 0.14
N SER A 38 -4.71 4.37 -0.42
CA SER A 38 -3.61 3.42 -0.68
C SER A 38 -2.83 3.18 0.61
N ILE A 39 -3.50 2.60 1.60
CA ILE A 39 -2.99 2.38 2.95
C ILE A 39 -3.31 0.95 3.37
N VAL A 40 -2.32 0.28 3.95
CA VAL A 40 -2.48 -1.08 4.48
C VAL A 40 -1.97 -1.10 5.91
N ALA A 41 -2.71 -1.70 6.80
CA ALA A 41 -2.31 -1.83 8.20
C ALA A 41 -2.39 -3.30 8.64
N PHE A 42 -1.57 -3.63 9.63
CA PHE A 42 -1.53 -4.97 10.24
C PHE A 42 -1.88 -4.83 11.71
N THR A 43 -2.90 -5.54 12.15
CA THR A 43 -3.35 -5.50 13.55
C THR A 43 -2.58 -6.49 14.42
N ASP A 44 -2.71 -6.36 15.74
CA ASP A 44 -2.09 -7.27 16.68
C ASP A 44 -2.62 -8.71 16.56
N ARG A 45 -3.81 -8.86 15.99
CA ARG A 45 -4.42 -10.16 15.75
C ARG A 45 -3.99 -10.80 14.44
N GLY A 46 -3.10 -10.14 13.69
CA GLY A 46 -2.66 -10.63 12.39
C GLY A 46 -3.62 -10.30 11.25
N GLU A 47 -4.64 -9.49 11.49
CA GLU A 47 -5.56 -9.05 10.45
C GLU A 47 -4.90 -7.99 9.57
N ARG A 48 -5.26 -7.99 8.31
CA ARG A 48 -4.83 -6.96 7.36
C ARG A 48 -6.00 -6.04 7.05
N LEU A 49 -5.77 -4.74 7.25
CA LEU A 49 -6.75 -3.70 6.93
C LEU A 49 -6.29 -2.96 5.69
N VAL A 50 -7.23 -2.62 4.82
CA VAL A 50 -6.93 -1.91 3.56
C VAL A 50 -7.88 -0.74 3.40
N GLY A 51 -7.35 0.39 2.97
CA GLY A 51 -8.15 1.55 2.63
C GLY A 51 -8.56 2.39 3.83
N GLN A 52 -9.81 2.83 3.86
CA GLN A 52 -10.29 3.78 4.86
C GLN A 52 -10.19 3.22 6.29
N ILE A 53 -10.47 1.94 6.47
CA ILE A 53 -10.36 1.32 7.79
C ILE A 53 -8.89 1.30 8.28
N ALA A 54 -7.94 1.12 7.37
CA ALA A 54 -6.52 1.22 7.70
C ALA A 54 -6.16 2.66 8.07
N LYS A 55 -6.68 3.62 7.32
CA LYS A 55 -6.42 5.04 7.54
C LYS A 55 -6.93 5.50 8.91
N ARG A 56 -8.12 5.06 9.31
CA ARG A 56 -8.74 5.46 10.57
C ARG A 56 -7.92 5.08 11.80
N GLN A 57 -7.23 3.95 11.77
CA GLN A 57 -6.45 3.45 12.90
C GLN A 57 -4.96 3.81 12.79
N ALA A 58 -4.56 4.61 11.80
CA ALA A 58 -3.15 4.91 11.54
C ALA A 58 -2.46 5.57 12.72
N ILE A 59 -3.11 6.49 13.41
CA ILE A 59 -2.53 7.21 14.54
C ILE A 59 -2.22 6.27 15.70
N SER A 60 -3.10 5.32 15.99
CA SER A 60 -2.93 4.39 17.11
C SER A 60 -2.04 3.20 16.77
N ASN A 61 -1.71 3.00 15.51
CA ASN A 61 -0.93 1.84 15.04
C ASN A 61 0.05 2.26 13.94
N SER A 62 0.73 3.37 14.13
CA SER A 62 1.55 4.00 13.08
C SER A 62 2.70 3.12 12.60
N GLU A 63 3.30 2.33 13.48
CA GLU A 63 4.42 1.45 13.12
C GLU A 63 4.04 0.33 12.16
N ASN A 64 2.76 -0.04 12.14
CA ASN A 64 2.24 -1.15 11.34
C ASN A 64 1.27 -0.68 10.27
N THR A 65 1.25 0.60 9.95
CA THR A 65 0.41 1.19 8.92
C THR A 65 1.29 1.73 7.80
N VAL A 66 1.13 1.17 6.61
CA VAL A 66 1.98 1.44 5.46
C VAL A 66 1.22 2.31 4.46
N PHE A 67 1.84 3.42 4.05
CA PHE A 67 1.29 4.36 3.08
C PHE A 67 2.40 4.89 2.17
N ALA A 68 2.03 5.50 1.05
CA ALA A 68 2.96 6.10 0.09
C ALA A 68 4.03 5.14 -0.43
N VAL A 69 3.73 3.85 -0.46
CA VAL A 69 4.66 2.79 -0.88
C VAL A 69 5.10 2.98 -2.33
N LYS A 70 4.23 3.51 -3.18
CA LYS A 70 4.52 3.71 -4.59
C LYS A 70 5.78 4.55 -4.82
N ARG A 71 6.07 5.47 -3.91
CA ARG A 71 7.29 6.30 -3.97
C ARG A 71 8.57 5.50 -3.72
N LEU A 72 8.44 4.31 -3.12
CA LEU A 72 9.57 3.48 -2.70
C LEU A 72 9.78 2.26 -3.59
N ILE A 73 8.78 1.92 -4.41
CA ILE A 73 8.85 0.75 -5.30
C ILE A 73 10.01 0.90 -6.28
N GLY A 74 10.83 -0.14 -6.37
CA GLY A 74 11.96 -0.16 -7.28
C GLY A 74 13.17 0.64 -6.82
N ARG A 75 13.12 1.23 -5.65
CA ARG A 75 14.24 2.01 -5.09
C ARG A 75 15.18 1.14 -4.29
N LYS A 76 16.45 1.52 -4.29
CA LYS A 76 17.44 0.89 -3.41
C LYS A 76 17.38 1.54 -2.03
N TYR A 77 17.64 0.74 -1.00
CA TYR A 77 17.62 1.25 0.39
C TYR A 77 18.57 2.44 0.59
N ASP A 78 19.76 2.37 -0.02
CA ASP A 78 20.77 3.41 0.14
C ASP A 78 20.56 4.63 -0.76
N SER A 79 19.49 4.66 -1.57
CA SER A 79 19.23 5.80 -2.43
C SER A 79 18.88 7.04 -1.61
N PRO A 80 19.23 8.26 -2.09
CA PRO A 80 18.93 9.49 -1.36
C PRO A 80 17.44 9.66 -1.09
N GLU A 81 16.58 9.23 -2.01
CA GLU A 81 15.13 9.34 -1.88
C GLU A 81 14.62 8.51 -0.70
N VAL A 82 15.06 7.25 -0.59
CA VAL A 82 14.66 6.37 0.49
C VAL A 82 15.21 6.85 1.82
N GLN A 83 16.49 7.26 1.87
CA GLN A 83 17.10 7.75 3.09
C GLN A 83 16.43 9.03 3.61
N ARG A 84 15.92 9.86 2.71
CA ARG A 84 15.15 11.04 3.05
C ARG A 84 13.79 10.66 3.63
N ASP A 85 13.11 9.73 2.99
CA ASP A 85 11.76 9.31 3.39
C ASP A 85 11.76 8.56 4.72
N ILE A 86 12.80 7.78 5.02
CA ILE A 86 12.92 7.05 6.29
C ILE A 86 12.76 7.99 7.50
N LYS A 87 13.22 9.22 7.39
CA LYS A 87 13.16 10.17 8.50
C LYS A 87 11.75 10.61 8.86
N VAL A 88 10.80 10.48 7.92
CA VAL A 88 9.43 10.93 8.12
C VAL A 88 8.41 9.79 8.11
N LEU A 89 8.81 8.59 7.72
CA LEU A 89 7.91 7.43 7.71
C LEU A 89 7.75 6.86 9.10
N SER A 90 6.52 6.45 9.41
CA SER A 90 6.19 5.85 10.70
C SER A 90 6.50 4.35 10.77
N TYR A 91 6.57 3.69 9.62
CA TYR A 91 6.89 2.26 9.53
C TYR A 91 8.38 2.09 9.23
N ARG A 92 8.88 0.90 9.54
CA ARG A 92 10.30 0.60 9.44
C ARG A 92 10.69 0.12 8.05
N MET A 93 11.73 0.73 7.48
CA MET A 93 12.37 0.28 6.26
C MET A 93 13.60 -0.55 6.58
N VAL A 94 13.86 -1.58 5.78
CA VAL A 94 15.06 -2.41 5.92
C VAL A 94 15.68 -2.64 4.54
N LYS A 95 16.95 -3.03 4.55
CA LYS A 95 17.70 -3.32 3.33
C LYS A 95 17.64 -4.81 3.02
N ALA A 96 17.13 -5.15 1.84
CA ALA A 96 17.12 -6.53 1.37
C ALA A 96 18.54 -7.00 1.01
N PRO A 97 18.77 -8.31 0.91
CA PRO A 97 20.10 -8.82 0.51
C PRO A 97 20.60 -8.27 -0.82
N ASN A 98 19.71 -8.01 -1.77
CA ASN A 98 20.06 -7.42 -3.06
C ASN A 98 20.18 -5.90 -3.05
N GLY A 99 19.99 -5.26 -1.89
CA GLY A 99 20.06 -3.81 -1.73
C GLY A 99 18.75 -3.07 -1.92
N ASP A 100 17.66 -3.75 -2.25
CA ASP A 100 16.36 -3.11 -2.43
C ASP A 100 15.79 -2.61 -1.09
N ALA A 101 14.95 -1.57 -1.16
CA ALA A 101 14.22 -1.09 -0.01
C ALA A 101 13.03 -2.02 0.27
N HIS A 102 13.00 -2.59 1.46
CA HIS A 102 11.90 -3.43 1.94
C HIS A 102 11.30 -2.81 3.20
N ILE A 103 10.13 -3.29 3.59
CA ILE A 103 9.42 -2.84 4.79
C ILE A 103 9.40 -3.96 5.81
N SER A 104 9.64 -3.63 7.08
CA SER A 104 9.56 -4.59 8.17
C SER A 104 8.33 -4.28 9.03
N ILE A 105 7.41 -5.24 9.14
CA ILE A 105 6.20 -5.13 9.93
C ILE A 105 6.15 -6.35 10.88
N LYS A 106 6.17 -6.09 12.17
CA LYS A 106 6.07 -7.14 13.20
C LYS A 106 7.07 -8.28 12.99
N GLY A 107 8.29 -7.91 12.59
CA GLY A 107 9.34 -8.89 12.35
C GLY A 107 9.30 -9.55 10.99
N ASN A 108 8.30 -9.29 10.18
CA ASN A 108 8.22 -9.82 8.81
C ASN A 108 8.71 -8.79 7.81
N GLU A 109 9.48 -9.24 6.84
CA GLU A 109 10.02 -8.39 5.79
C GLU A 109 9.17 -8.53 4.52
N TYR A 110 8.80 -7.40 3.94
CA TYR A 110 7.98 -7.37 2.72
C TYR A 110 8.71 -6.60 1.62
N GLY A 111 8.77 -7.21 0.43
CA GLY A 111 9.21 -6.52 -0.78
C GLY A 111 8.15 -5.54 -1.25
N LEU A 112 8.53 -4.65 -2.16
CA LEU A 112 7.61 -3.66 -2.72
C LEU A 112 7.35 -3.92 -4.20
N PRO A 113 6.11 -3.83 -4.68
CA PRO A 113 4.88 -3.60 -3.90
C PRO A 113 4.66 -4.67 -2.85
N LEU A 114 3.86 -4.37 -1.81
CA LEU A 114 3.65 -5.32 -0.72
C LEU A 114 3.17 -6.66 -1.24
N LYS A 115 3.94 -7.69 -0.93
CA LYS A 115 3.61 -9.06 -1.29
C LYS A 115 3.42 -9.86 -0.01
N TYR A 116 2.51 -10.82 -0.07
CA TYR A 116 2.39 -11.76 1.02
C TYR A 116 3.71 -12.53 1.15
N PRO A 117 4.16 -12.83 2.37
CA PRO A 117 5.24 -13.79 2.53
C PRO A 117 4.81 -15.12 1.93
N PRO A 118 5.75 -15.88 1.38
CA PRO A 118 5.42 -17.17 0.79
C PRO A 118 4.80 -18.12 1.79
#